data_4b79914226ff657f87f69043e63fb960
#
_entry.id   4b79914226ff657f87f69043e63fb960
#
_cell.length_a   1.000
_cell.length_b   1.000
_cell.length_c   1.000
_cell.angle_alpha   90.00
_cell.angle_beta   90.00
_cell.angle_gamma   90.00
#
_symmetry.space_group_name_H-M   'P 1'
#
loop_
_entity.id
_entity.type
_entity.pdbx_description
1 polymer ?
#
loop_
_entity_poly.entity_id
_entity_poly.type
_entity_poly.pdbx_seq_one_letter_code
_entity_poly.pdbx_strand_id
1 'polypeptide(L)' 'LPKQLRLTAQEAETMLLQAGFELNRSKGSHRIYLKGQFRVVVPFHAGKILHPKIVKQILESIEDVNL' A
#
# COMPACT_ATOMS: atom_id res chain seq x y z
N LEU A 1 -22.69 5.33 5.36
CA LEU A 1 -21.57 4.42 5.29
C LEU A 1 -20.40 5.07 4.60
N PRO A 2 -19.21 4.85 5.12
CA PRO A 2 -18.04 5.40 4.46
C PRO A 2 -17.85 4.74 3.11
N LYS A 3 -17.54 5.55 2.15
CA LYS A 3 -17.19 5.02 0.84
C LYS A 3 -15.82 4.40 0.91
N GLN A 4 -15.62 3.34 0.14
CA GLN A 4 -14.33 2.74 0.04
C GLN A 4 -13.38 3.72 -0.64
N LEU A 5 -12.18 3.86 -0.09
CA LEU A 5 -11.20 4.74 -0.67
C LEU A 5 -10.74 4.23 -2.03
N ARG A 6 -10.56 5.17 -2.94
CA ARG A 6 -9.96 4.87 -4.24
C ARG A 6 -8.57 5.44 -4.24
N LEU A 7 -7.59 4.59 -4.44
CA LEU A 7 -6.19 4.99 -4.40
C LEU A 7 -5.49 4.53 -5.67
N THR A 8 -4.64 5.41 -6.18
CA THR A 8 -3.67 5.00 -7.18
C THR A 8 -2.49 4.36 -6.44
N ALA A 9 -1.63 3.66 -7.20
CA ALA A 9 -0.45 3.06 -6.59
C ALA A 9 0.46 4.11 -5.98
N GLN A 10 0.57 5.28 -6.60
CA GLN A 10 1.39 6.37 -6.07
C GLN A 10 0.85 6.88 -4.74
N GLU A 11 -0.47 7.03 -4.65
CA GLU A 11 -1.09 7.47 -3.41
C GLU A 11 -0.89 6.45 -2.29
N ALA A 12 -1.03 5.17 -2.65
CA ALA A 12 -0.81 4.09 -1.68
C ALA A 12 0.64 4.09 -1.18
N GLU A 13 1.59 4.30 -2.09
CA GLU A 13 3.00 4.39 -1.70
C GLU A 13 3.23 5.52 -0.71
N THR A 14 2.65 6.69 -1.00
CA THR A 14 2.78 7.83 -0.09
C THR A 14 2.28 7.48 1.30
N MET A 15 1.12 6.84 1.37
CA MET A 15 0.54 6.45 2.65
C MET A 15 1.43 5.46 3.39
N LEU A 16 1.97 4.47 2.67
CA LEU A 16 2.84 3.47 3.29
C LEU A 16 4.13 4.11 3.80
N LEU A 17 4.74 5.00 3.03
CA LEU A 17 5.95 5.68 3.46
C LEU A 17 5.69 6.55 4.68
N GLN A 18 4.57 7.24 4.72
CA GLN A 18 4.20 8.06 5.88
C GLN A 18 3.96 7.21 7.12
N ALA A 19 3.51 5.98 6.94
CA ALA A 19 3.30 5.06 8.05
C ALA A 19 4.59 4.41 8.53
N GLY A 20 5.70 4.67 7.82
CA GLY A 20 7.00 4.14 8.22
C GLY A 20 7.47 2.93 7.43
N PHE A 21 6.70 2.51 6.43
CA PHE A 21 7.16 1.45 5.54
C PHE A 21 8.27 1.95 4.64
N GLU A 22 9.13 1.04 4.22
CA GLU A 22 10.20 1.36 3.28
C GLU A 22 10.09 0.47 2.07
N LEU A 23 10.38 1.02 0.90
CA LEU A 23 10.42 0.24 -0.32
C LEU A 23 11.60 -0.70 -0.25
N ASN A 24 11.32 -2.00 -0.21
CA ASN A 24 12.37 -3.01 -0.15
C ASN A 24 12.92 -3.33 -1.53
N ARG A 25 12.01 -3.66 -2.46
CA ARG A 25 12.43 -3.94 -3.82
C ARG A 25 11.22 -3.90 -4.74
N SER A 26 11.52 -3.81 -6.04
CA SER A 26 10.52 -3.91 -7.09
C SER A 26 10.76 -5.17 -7.89
N LYS A 27 9.70 -5.84 -8.27
CA LYS A 27 9.76 -7.00 -9.15
C LYS A 27 8.71 -6.81 -10.24
N GLY A 28 9.17 -6.45 -11.44
CA GLY A 28 8.25 -6.06 -12.49
C GLY A 28 7.44 -4.85 -12.06
N SER A 29 6.12 -4.95 -12.13
CA SER A 29 5.24 -3.86 -11.70
C SER A 29 4.87 -3.95 -10.22
N HIS A 30 5.37 -4.94 -9.49
CA HIS A 30 5.07 -5.08 -8.07
C HIS A 30 6.16 -4.43 -7.23
N ARG A 31 5.75 -3.62 -6.26
CA ARG A 31 6.66 -3.01 -5.31
C ARG A 31 6.39 -3.59 -3.92
N ILE A 32 7.46 -3.99 -3.25
CA ILE A 32 7.36 -4.63 -1.94
C ILE A 32 7.82 -3.65 -0.88
N TYR A 33 6.95 -3.36 0.08
CA TYR A 33 7.24 -2.45 1.18
C TYR A 33 7.31 -3.23 2.48
N LEU A 34 8.26 -2.87 3.33
CA LEU A 34 8.45 -3.56 4.61
C LEU A 34 8.49 -2.56 5.75
N LYS A 35 7.94 -2.98 6.88
CA LYS A 35 8.13 -2.30 8.16
C LYS A 35 8.15 -3.37 9.24
N GLY A 36 9.34 -3.62 9.84
CA GLY A 36 9.48 -4.70 10.78
C GLY A 36 9.13 -6.02 10.11
N GLN A 37 8.14 -6.72 10.67
CA GLN A 37 7.68 -7.98 10.10
C GLN A 37 6.49 -7.82 9.16
N PHE A 38 6.01 -6.58 9.00
CA PHE A 38 4.89 -6.32 8.09
C PHE A 38 5.38 -6.20 6.66
N ARG A 39 4.64 -6.78 5.74
CA ARG A 39 4.99 -6.78 4.32
C ARG A 39 3.75 -6.45 3.50
N VAL A 40 3.90 -5.47 2.61
CA VAL A 40 2.81 -5.06 1.73
C VAL A 40 3.34 -5.05 0.29
N VAL A 41 2.58 -5.67 -0.61
CA VAL A 41 2.91 -5.68 -2.03
C VAL A 41 1.88 -4.84 -2.76
N VAL A 42 2.36 -3.86 -3.53
CA VAL A 42 1.51 -2.97 -4.30
C VAL A 42 1.77 -3.19 -5.79
N PRO A 43 0.74 -3.58 -6.56
CA PRO A 43 0.88 -3.63 -8.02
C PRO A 43 0.91 -2.20 -8.55
N PHE A 44 2.06 -1.78 -9.04
CA PHE A 44 2.29 -0.39 -9.40
C PHE A 44 2.06 -0.17 -10.89
N HIS A 45 0.88 0.32 -11.21
CA HIS A 45 0.52 0.68 -12.58
C HIS A 45 0.16 2.15 -12.59
N ALA A 46 1.01 2.96 -13.18
CA ALA A 46 0.85 4.42 -13.15
C ALA A 46 -0.51 4.83 -13.69
N GLY A 47 -1.18 5.72 -12.95
CA GLY A 47 -2.46 6.28 -13.37
C GLY A 47 -3.66 5.40 -13.18
N LYS A 48 -3.49 4.18 -12.70
CA LYS A 48 -4.61 3.28 -12.48
C LYS A 48 -4.99 3.19 -11.00
N ILE A 49 -6.28 3.00 -10.77
CA ILE A 49 -6.82 2.83 -9.42
C ILE A 49 -6.56 1.40 -8.96
N LEU A 50 -6.13 1.24 -7.73
CA LEU A 50 -5.89 -0.08 -7.16
C LEU A 50 -7.21 -0.81 -6.93
N HIS A 51 -7.16 -2.14 -7.05
CA HIS A 51 -8.31 -2.95 -6.73
C HIS A 51 -8.72 -2.73 -5.26
N PRO A 52 -10.04 -2.69 -4.97
CA PRO A 52 -10.49 -2.45 -3.59
C PRO A 52 -9.89 -3.39 -2.55
N LYS A 53 -9.66 -4.64 -2.91
CA LYS A 53 -9.05 -5.60 -1.98
C LYS A 53 -7.63 -5.19 -1.60
N ILE A 54 -6.89 -4.64 -2.56
CA ILE A 54 -5.53 -4.16 -2.32
C ILE A 54 -5.57 -2.94 -1.39
N VAL A 55 -6.49 -2.02 -1.67
CA VAL A 55 -6.66 -0.84 -0.82
C VAL A 55 -6.96 -1.24 0.61
N LYS A 56 -7.85 -2.21 0.78
CA LYS A 56 -8.21 -2.70 2.11
C LYS A 56 -7.00 -3.29 2.83
N GLN A 57 -6.21 -4.09 2.12
CA GLN A 57 -5.00 -4.67 2.72
C GLN A 57 -4.02 -3.61 3.17
N ILE A 58 -3.84 -2.57 2.34
CA ILE A 58 -2.93 -1.47 2.67
C ILE A 58 -3.40 -0.75 3.93
N LEU A 59 -4.69 -0.41 3.98
CA LEU A 59 -5.24 0.30 5.12
C LEU A 59 -5.15 -0.53 6.40
N GLU A 60 -5.44 -1.82 6.31
CA GLU A 60 -5.34 -2.71 7.46
C GLU A 60 -3.90 -2.83 7.95
N SER A 61 -2.94 -2.90 7.02
CA SER A 61 -1.53 -2.98 7.38
C SER A 61 -1.06 -1.72 8.10
N ILE A 62 -1.51 -0.57 7.63
CA ILE A 62 -1.16 0.71 8.26
C ILE A 62 -1.76 0.78 9.66
N GLU A 63 -3.00 0.33 9.83
CA GLU A 63 -3.63 0.29 11.14
C GLU A 63 -2.88 -0.62 12.09
N ASP A 64 -2.52 -1.83 11.64
CA ASP A 64 -1.83 -2.80 12.47
C ASP A 64 -0.49 -2.26 12.96
N VAL A 65 0.22 -1.55 12.11
CA VAL A 65 1.52 -0.98 12.46
C VAL A 65 1.38 0.11 13.51
N ASN A 66 0.26 0.81 13.52
CA ASN A 66 0.01 1.93 14.43
C ASN A 66 -0.61 1.52 15.77
N LEU A 67 -0.87 0.24 15.95
CA LEU A 67 -1.40 -0.25 17.23
C LEU A 67 -0.26 -0.47 18.26
#